data_ca87584ebbf192e3f888f8894f2bc432
#
_entry.id   ca87584ebbf192e3f888f8894f2bc432
#
_cell.length_a   1.000
_cell.length_b   1.000
_cell.length_c   1.000
_cell.angle_alpha   90.00
_cell.angle_beta   90.00
_cell.angle_gamma   90.00
#
_symmetry.space_group_name_H-M   'P 1'
#
loop_
_entity.id
_entity.type
_entity.pdbx_description
1 polymer ?
#
loop_
_entity_poly.entity_id
_entity_poly.type
_entity_poly.pdbx_seq_one_letter_code
_entity_poly.pdbx_strand_id
1 'polypeptide(L)'
;MVTIFPHARWLFAFFFTALLALPPGVRALDWPCFRGPEHNGISRETGWVTAWPGGTPAVVWKAAVGLGFSTLVVAEGRVIATGHKAGQDTVWCFEAGSGKVAWSHSYAEPLGDKFFEGGMTGTPTIHGGKVFHLSRQGDFFCFELSSGKILWQKELVKELGVTLPDWGFASSPLVEGNLLILNVGGAGTALDRETGKVIWTSDKEMAAYATAVPFNLGGPEGVRCVAIFTRRECVAVEVAGGKVRWRQKFVSNYDTNAGAPVIHDGTLFLSAYNVPGVMLNAADGTPVSGWATTTRVHFNAGVVIGGHLFAFHAQAGKPDGELRCLDWKTGATKWAAKGLGVGSLMAADGKLIILSEKGELVVAAASVTEFKPLARAQVLGGKCWATPVLANGRIYCRNAAGDLVCVEVSTTVRAK
;
A
#
# COMPACT_ATOMS: atom_id res chain seq x y z
N MET A 1 -17.15 -47.97 -77.90
CA MET A 1 -17.34 -48.37 -76.49
C MET A 1 -16.68 -47.26 -75.63
N VAL A 2 -17.45 -46.30 -75.19
CA VAL A 2 -16.96 -45.17 -74.43
C VAL A 2 -17.59 -45.28 -73.03
N THR A 3 -16.73 -45.49 -72.04
CA THR A 3 -17.15 -45.64 -70.64
C THR A 3 -17.11 -44.27 -69.98
N ILE A 4 -18.23 -43.78 -69.47
CA ILE A 4 -18.40 -42.51 -68.78
C ILE A 4 -18.29 -42.80 -67.27
N PHE A 5 -17.34 -42.17 -66.54
CA PHE A 5 -17.23 -42.18 -65.08
C PHE A 5 -17.99 -40.96 -64.49
N PRO A 6 -18.77 -41.11 -63.40
CA PRO A 6 -19.47 -39.99 -62.79
C PRO A 6 -18.55 -39.29 -61.79
N HIS A 7 -18.50 -37.95 -61.82
CA HIS A 7 -17.80 -37.09 -60.84
C HIS A 7 -18.60 -37.02 -59.52
N ALA A 8 -17.99 -37.48 -58.47
CA ALA A 8 -18.48 -37.28 -57.11
C ALA A 8 -18.13 -35.84 -56.64
N ARG A 9 -19.15 -35.02 -56.39
CA ARG A 9 -18.99 -33.69 -55.76
C ARG A 9 -18.91 -33.88 -54.26
N TRP A 10 -17.77 -33.56 -53.63
CA TRP A 10 -17.60 -33.44 -52.19
C TRP A 10 -18.04 -32.04 -51.75
N LEU A 11 -19.10 -31.96 -50.96
CA LEU A 11 -19.52 -30.75 -50.23
C LEU A 11 -18.71 -30.69 -48.94
N PHE A 12 -17.75 -29.76 -48.87
CA PHE A 12 -17.09 -29.40 -47.63
C PHE A 12 -18.03 -28.46 -46.82
N ALA A 13 -18.66 -28.98 -45.78
CA ALA A 13 -19.36 -28.18 -44.78
C ALA A 13 -18.31 -27.52 -43.84
N PHE A 14 -18.11 -26.21 -43.98
CA PHE A 14 -17.36 -25.41 -43.02
C PHE A 14 -18.20 -25.25 -41.74
N PHE A 15 -17.86 -26.00 -40.70
CA PHE A 15 -18.33 -25.70 -39.35
C PHE A 15 -17.60 -24.47 -38.84
N PHE A 16 -18.25 -23.31 -38.82
CA PHE A 16 -17.84 -22.13 -38.11
C PHE A 16 -18.06 -22.38 -36.60
N THR A 17 -17.08 -22.82 -35.87
CA THR A 17 -17.09 -22.85 -34.39
C THR A 17 -16.99 -21.40 -33.91
N ALA A 18 -18.11 -20.78 -33.58
CA ALA A 18 -18.11 -19.50 -32.87
C ALA A 18 -17.41 -19.71 -31.49
N LEU A 19 -16.21 -19.22 -31.37
CA LEU A 19 -15.51 -19.11 -30.08
C LEU A 19 -16.29 -18.09 -29.25
N LEU A 20 -17.18 -18.55 -28.38
CA LEU A 20 -17.80 -17.73 -27.35
C LEU A 20 -16.65 -17.26 -26.42
N ALA A 21 -16.21 -16.01 -26.60
CA ALA A 21 -15.31 -15.36 -25.65
C ALA A 21 -16.05 -15.29 -24.30
N LEU A 22 -15.63 -16.14 -23.35
CA LEU A 22 -16.07 -16.03 -21.98
C LEU A 22 -15.74 -14.60 -21.51
N PRO A 23 -16.67 -13.92 -20.79
CA PRO A 23 -16.35 -12.62 -20.21
C PRO A 23 -15.10 -12.76 -19.33
N PRO A 24 -14.22 -11.74 -19.31
CA PRO A 24 -13.03 -11.76 -18.48
C PRO A 24 -13.47 -12.03 -17.03
N GLY A 25 -13.13 -13.21 -16.53
CA GLY A 25 -13.42 -13.59 -15.15
C GLY A 25 -12.78 -12.59 -14.20
N VAL A 26 -13.38 -12.38 -13.03
CA VAL A 26 -12.77 -11.61 -11.93
C VAL A 26 -11.40 -12.21 -11.66
N ARG A 27 -10.34 -11.47 -11.91
CA ARG A 27 -8.99 -11.88 -11.54
C ARG A 27 -8.77 -11.47 -10.08
N ALA A 28 -9.05 -12.39 -9.17
CA ALA A 28 -8.80 -12.22 -7.75
C ALA A 28 -7.28 -12.19 -7.48
N LEU A 29 -6.80 -11.24 -6.71
CA LEU A 29 -5.40 -11.07 -6.38
C LEU A 29 -5.21 -10.75 -4.90
N ASP A 30 -4.12 -11.24 -4.34
CA ASP A 30 -3.69 -10.92 -2.99
C ASP A 30 -3.13 -9.49 -2.88
N TRP A 31 -3.17 -8.93 -1.68
CA TRP A 31 -2.57 -7.65 -1.30
C TRP A 31 -1.64 -7.84 -0.10
N PRO A 32 -0.45 -8.46 -0.30
CA PRO A 32 0.34 -9.03 0.79
C PRO A 32 1.17 -8.02 1.59
N CYS A 33 1.32 -6.79 1.11
CA CYS A 33 2.19 -5.79 1.74
C CYS A 33 1.65 -4.37 1.54
N PHE A 34 2.24 -3.41 2.23
CA PHE A 34 1.93 -1.98 2.08
C PHE A 34 2.08 -1.55 0.62
N ARG A 35 1.03 -0.91 0.06
CA ARG A 35 0.91 -0.50 -1.34
C ARG A 35 0.87 -1.65 -2.36
N GLY A 36 0.62 -2.90 -1.90
CA GLY A 36 0.45 -4.07 -2.77
C GLY A 36 1.75 -4.64 -3.34
N PRO A 37 1.65 -5.71 -4.14
CA PRO A 37 2.81 -6.48 -4.59
C PRO A 37 3.78 -5.70 -5.48
N GLU A 38 3.33 -4.62 -6.12
CA GLU A 38 4.16 -3.75 -6.95
C GLU A 38 4.57 -2.44 -6.25
N HIS A 39 4.23 -2.30 -4.97
CA HIS A 39 4.55 -1.13 -4.12
C HIS A 39 4.08 0.22 -4.70
N ASN A 40 3.13 0.20 -5.63
CA ASN A 40 2.63 1.38 -6.36
C ASN A 40 1.20 1.80 -5.96
N GLY A 41 0.52 1.02 -5.11
CA GLY A 41 -0.85 1.30 -4.68
C GLY A 41 -1.92 0.88 -5.69
N ILE A 42 -1.56 0.09 -6.71
CA ILE A 42 -2.47 -0.32 -7.79
C ILE A 42 -2.64 -1.83 -7.77
N SER A 43 -3.88 -2.31 -7.65
CA SER A 43 -4.23 -3.71 -7.84
C SER A 43 -4.47 -4.00 -9.32
N ARG A 44 -4.04 -5.18 -9.76
CA ARG A 44 -4.35 -5.70 -11.10
C ARG A 44 -5.70 -6.43 -11.14
N GLU A 45 -6.50 -6.38 -10.09
CA GLU A 45 -7.85 -6.94 -10.11
C GLU A 45 -8.74 -6.22 -11.12
N THR A 46 -9.52 -7.00 -11.87
CA THR A 46 -10.45 -6.50 -12.87
C THR A 46 -11.83 -7.14 -12.68
N GLY A 47 -12.87 -6.54 -13.28
CA GLY A 47 -14.23 -7.11 -13.29
C GLY A 47 -14.95 -7.05 -11.94
N TRP A 48 -14.48 -6.27 -10.97
CA TRP A 48 -15.16 -6.05 -9.70
C TRP A 48 -16.29 -5.00 -9.85
N VAL A 49 -17.31 -5.11 -8.98
CA VAL A 49 -18.53 -4.30 -9.08
C VAL A 49 -18.28 -2.90 -8.50
N THR A 50 -18.69 -1.88 -9.27
CA THR A 50 -18.62 -0.47 -8.89
C THR A 50 -19.98 0.19 -8.69
N ALA A 51 -21.07 -0.55 -8.93
CA ALA A 51 -22.43 -0.12 -8.63
C ALA A 51 -23.02 -1.08 -7.58
N TRP A 52 -23.51 -0.52 -6.49
CA TRP A 52 -24.01 -1.31 -5.37
C TRP A 52 -25.54 -1.25 -5.32
N PRO A 53 -26.23 -2.41 -5.36
CA PRO A 53 -27.67 -2.46 -5.19
C PRO A 53 -28.10 -1.77 -3.89
N GLY A 54 -29.06 -0.84 -3.97
CA GLY A 54 -29.47 -0.04 -2.80
C GLY A 54 -28.45 1.02 -2.35
N GLY A 55 -27.42 1.31 -3.16
CA GLY A 55 -26.43 2.35 -2.89
C GLY A 55 -25.35 2.00 -1.84
N THR A 56 -25.34 0.75 -1.33
CA THR A 56 -24.38 0.32 -0.31
C THR A 56 -23.82 -1.07 -0.66
N PRO A 57 -22.49 -1.29 -0.56
CA PRO A 57 -21.92 -2.60 -0.79
C PRO A 57 -22.32 -3.57 0.32
N ALA A 58 -22.49 -4.85 -0.01
CA ALA A 58 -22.82 -5.87 0.96
C ALA A 58 -21.67 -6.07 1.95
N VAL A 59 -21.95 -5.93 3.25
CA VAL A 59 -20.98 -6.22 4.29
C VAL A 59 -20.84 -7.73 4.45
N VAL A 60 -19.62 -8.26 4.30
CA VAL A 60 -19.32 -9.68 4.51
C VAL A 60 -19.10 -9.95 5.97
N TRP A 61 -18.26 -9.14 6.64
CA TRP A 61 -17.98 -9.23 8.07
C TRP A 61 -17.42 -7.92 8.61
N LYS A 62 -17.43 -7.81 9.93
CA LYS A 62 -16.82 -6.72 10.71
C LYS A 62 -15.97 -7.29 11.84
N ALA A 63 -14.94 -6.56 12.26
CA ALA A 63 -14.12 -6.89 13.43
C ALA A 63 -13.68 -5.62 14.15
N ALA A 64 -13.22 -5.75 15.39
CA ALA A 64 -12.60 -4.68 16.17
C ALA A 64 -11.19 -5.12 16.54
N VAL A 65 -10.18 -4.37 16.09
CA VAL A 65 -8.76 -4.72 16.24
C VAL A 65 -8.01 -3.84 17.25
N GLY A 66 -8.63 -2.74 17.69
CA GLY A 66 -8.01 -1.74 18.56
C GLY A 66 -7.41 -0.57 17.78
N LEU A 67 -7.00 0.45 18.53
CA LEU A 67 -6.55 1.74 18.02
C LEU A 67 -5.33 1.59 17.10
N GLY A 68 -5.31 2.35 16.00
CA GLY A 68 -4.16 2.43 15.10
C GLY A 68 -4.48 2.89 13.70
N PHE A 69 -3.42 3.16 12.94
CA PHE A 69 -3.46 3.77 11.61
C PHE A 69 -2.80 2.90 10.53
N SER A 70 -2.24 1.73 10.90
CA SER A 70 -1.76 0.76 9.92
C SER A 70 -2.88 0.33 8.99
N THR A 71 -2.59 0.10 7.72
CA THR A 71 -3.54 -0.62 6.87
C THR A 71 -3.51 -2.12 7.19
N LEU A 72 -4.25 -2.91 6.47
CA LEU A 72 -4.24 -4.36 6.57
C LEU A 72 -3.64 -4.98 5.32
N VAL A 73 -3.27 -6.25 5.41
CA VAL A 73 -2.79 -7.04 4.27
C VAL A 73 -3.60 -8.32 4.14
N VAL A 74 -3.77 -8.77 2.89
CA VAL A 74 -4.61 -9.92 2.55
C VAL A 74 -3.83 -10.83 1.61
N ALA A 75 -3.54 -12.04 2.05
CA ALA A 75 -2.93 -13.07 1.21
C ALA A 75 -3.20 -14.47 1.76
N GLU A 76 -3.13 -15.45 0.89
CA GLU A 76 -3.23 -16.87 1.25
C GLU A 76 -4.48 -17.19 2.08
N GLY A 77 -5.60 -16.50 1.79
CA GLY A 77 -6.86 -16.65 2.52
C GLY A 77 -6.88 -16.04 3.93
N ARG A 78 -5.88 -15.24 4.29
CA ARG A 78 -5.76 -14.57 5.60
C ARG A 78 -5.80 -13.05 5.46
N VAL A 79 -6.27 -12.39 6.52
CA VAL A 79 -6.18 -10.94 6.71
C VAL A 79 -5.36 -10.69 7.95
N ILE A 80 -4.28 -9.92 7.82
CA ILE A 80 -3.49 -9.48 8.97
C ILE A 80 -3.80 -8.00 9.23
N ALA A 81 -4.15 -7.69 10.47
CA ALA A 81 -4.36 -6.34 10.97
C ALA A 81 -3.69 -6.18 12.33
N THR A 82 -3.42 -4.95 12.74
CA THR A 82 -2.81 -4.66 14.04
C THR A 82 -3.61 -3.61 14.78
N GLY A 83 -3.51 -3.56 16.09
CA GLY A 83 -4.16 -2.52 16.88
C GLY A 83 -3.73 -2.52 18.33
N HIS A 84 -3.91 -1.37 18.98
CA HIS A 84 -3.54 -1.12 20.37
C HIS A 84 -4.77 -1.15 21.28
N LYS A 85 -4.65 -1.82 22.43
CA LYS A 85 -5.66 -1.78 23.48
C LYS A 85 -5.02 -2.05 24.84
N ALA A 86 -5.36 -1.24 25.83
CA ALA A 86 -4.97 -1.46 27.23
C ALA A 86 -3.47 -1.71 27.46
N GLY A 87 -2.60 -0.92 26.81
CA GLY A 87 -1.15 -1.01 26.95
C GLY A 87 -0.50 -2.17 26.19
N GLN A 88 -1.23 -2.77 25.27
CA GLN A 88 -0.74 -3.86 24.41
C GLN A 88 -1.06 -3.58 22.96
N ASP A 89 -0.10 -3.88 22.09
CA ASP A 89 -0.35 -4.03 20.66
C ASP A 89 -0.65 -5.50 20.34
N THR A 90 -1.56 -5.71 19.40
CA THR A 90 -1.96 -7.05 18.97
C THR A 90 -1.87 -7.17 17.46
N VAL A 91 -1.20 -8.21 16.99
CA VAL A 91 -1.25 -8.68 15.61
C VAL A 91 -2.39 -9.69 15.50
N TRP A 92 -3.38 -9.38 14.68
CA TRP A 92 -4.56 -10.20 14.43
C TRP A 92 -4.45 -10.90 13.09
N CYS A 93 -4.78 -12.18 13.04
CA CYS A 93 -4.98 -12.94 11.82
C CYS A 93 -6.42 -13.42 11.73
N PHE A 94 -7.09 -13.04 10.67
CA PHE A 94 -8.46 -13.46 10.39
C PHE A 94 -8.50 -14.37 9.16
N GLU A 95 -9.49 -15.25 9.11
CA GLU A 95 -9.90 -15.90 7.88
C GLU A 95 -10.53 -14.86 6.95
N ALA A 96 -9.99 -14.66 5.75
CA ALA A 96 -10.46 -13.64 4.82
C ALA A 96 -11.94 -13.85 4.42
N GLY A 97 -12.38 -15.11 4.37
CA GLY A 97 -13.75 -15.48 4.01
C GLY A 97 -14.81 -15.11 5.04
N SER A 98 -14.53 -15.32 6.32
CA SER A 98 -15.51 -15.27 7.42
C SER A 98 -15.27 -14.16 8.43
N GLY A 99 -14.07 -13.58 8.49
CA GLY A 99 -13.65 -12.64 9.53
C GLY A 99 -13.44 -13.31 10.90
N LYS A 100 -13.46 -14.64 10.98
CA LYS A 100 -13.12 -15.35 12.22
C LYS A 100 -11.64 -15.18 12.52
N VAL A 101 -11.33 -14.98 13.81
CA VAL A 101 -9.93 -14.95 14.28
C VAL A 101 -9.34 -16.35 14.13
N ALA A 102 -8.28 -16.46 13.33
CA ALA A 102 -7.49 -17.67 13.21
C ALA A 102 -6.46 -17.77 14.35
N TRP A 103 -5.79 -16.64 14.62
CA TRP A 103 -4.86 -16.47 15.74
C TRP A 103 -4.65 -14.98 16.04
N SER A 104 -4.10 -14.69 17.22
CA SER A 104 -3.64 -13.36 17.57
C SER A 104 -2.41 -13.46 18.48
N HIS A 105 -1.55 -12.43 18.42
CA HIS A 105 -0.39 -12.30 19.28
C HIS A 105 -0.36 -10.89 19.88
N SER A 106 -0.34 -10.78 21.21
CA SER A 106 -0.28 -9.52 21.95
C SER A 106 1.04 -9.37 22.66
N TYR A 107 1.58 -8.15 22.68
CA TYR A 107 2.80 -7.81 23.40
C TYR A 107 2.66 -6.41 24.04
N ALA A 108 3.40 -6.17 25.12
CA ALA A 108 3.37 -4.88 25.81
C ALA A 108 3.93 -3.79 24.91
N GLU A 109 3.20 -2.69 24.74
CA GLU A 109 3.60 -1.56 23.91
C GLU A 109 2.98 -0.27 24.46
N PRO A 110 3.74 0.83 24.65
CA PRO A 110 3.17 2.13 25.01
C PRO A 110 2.21 2.63 23.94
N LEU A 111 1.16 3.37 24.31
CA LEU A 111 0.19 3.92 23.38
C LEU A 111 0.81 4.88 22.35
N GLY A 112 1.78 5.70 22.77
CA GLY A 112 2.50 6.65 21.92
C GLY A 112 1.62 7.75 21.34
N ASP A 113 0.73 8.28 22.13
CA ASP A 113 -0.27 9.30 21.81
C ASP A 113 0.27 10.74 21.75
N LYS A 114 1.54 10.89 21.37
CA LYS A 114 2.21 12.19 21.21
C LYS A 114 1.68 12.91 19.97
N PHE A 115 0.84 13.92 20.16
CA PHE A 115 0.20 14.77 19.14
C PHE A 115 -0.81 14.07 18.20
N PHE A 116 -1.17 12.84 18.46
CA PHE A 116 -2.22 12.07 17.79
C PHE A 116 -2.73 10.98 18.75
N GLU A 117 -3.71 10.19 18.34
CA GLU A 117 -4.35 9.21 19.22
C GLU A 117 -3.44 8.03 19.61
N GLY A 118 -2.31 7.88 18.95
CA GLY A 118 -1.39 6.76 19.20
C GLY A 118 -1.78 5.46 18.50
N GLY A 119 -1.22 4.34 18.97
CA GLY A 119 -1.46 3.01 18.43
C GLY A 119 -0.61 2.69 17.20
N MET A 120 -0.85 1.52 16.62
CA MET A 120 -0.05 0.95 15.54
C MET A 120 -0.12 1.76 14.25
N THR A 121 1.04 1.97 13.63
CA THR A 121 1.20 2.73 12.37
C THR A 121 1.82 1.90 11.24
N GLY A 122 2.78 1.02 11.53
CA GLY A 122 3.41 0.14 10.55
C GLY A 122 2.47 -0.98 10.09
N THR A 123 2.43 -1.24 8.79
CA THR A 123 1.62 -2.33 8.21
C THR A 123 2.46 -3.60 8.14
N PRO A 124 1.98 -4.75 8.61
CA PRO A 124 2.66 -6.03 8.44
C PRO A 124 2.82 -6.42 6.98
N THR A 125 3.69 -7.39 6.69
CA THR A 125 3.88 -7.97 5.35
C THR A 125 3.71 -9.48 5.42
N ILE A 126 2.93 -10.06 4.49
CA ILE A 126 2.80 -11.50 4.29
C ILE A 126 3.70 -11.92 3.13
N HIS A 127 4.54 -12.93 3.32
CA HIS A 127 5.32 -13.51 2.22
C HIS A 127 5.76 -14.94 2.54
N GLY A 128 5.47 -15.86 1.62
CA GLY A 128 5.93 -17.25 1.71
C GLY A 128 5.47 -17.96 2.99
N GLY A 129 4.18 -17.85 3.33
CA GLY A 129 3.62 -18.46 4.53
C GLY A 129 4.07 -17.82 5.85
N LYS A 130 4.67 -16.63 5.83
CA LYS A 130 5.16 -15.89 7.00
C LYS A 130 4.53 -14.50 7.09
N VAL A 131 4.44 -13.98 8.33
CA VAL A 131 4.04 -12.60 8.62
C VAL A 131 5.22 -11.88 9.27
N PHE A 132 5.63 -10.77 8.69
CA PHE A 132 6.69 -9.89 9.20
C PHE A 132 6.06 -8.64 9.78
N HIS A 133 6.41 -8.31 11.01
CA HIS A 133 5.84 -7.19 11.75
C HIS A 133 6.92 -6.44 12.53
N LEU A 134 6.94 -5.11 12.38
CA LEU A 134 7.79 -4.20 13.14
C LEU A 134 6.91 -3.39 14.10
N SER A 135 7.19 -3.50 15.41
CA SER A 135 6.53 -2.67 16.43
C SER A 135 7.06 -1.23 16.40
N ARG A 136 6.34 -0.33 17.05
CA ARG A 136 6.78 1.07 17.16
C ARG A 136 8.04 1.23 18.02
N GLN A 137 8.26 0.34 19.00
CA GLN A 137 9.46 0.35 19.84
C GLN A 137 10.65 -0.42 19.24
N GLY A 138 10.45 -1.08 18.10
CA GLY A 138 11.52 -1.78 17.37
C GLY A 138 11.60 -3.28 17.64
N ASP A 139 10.58 -3.86 18.26
CA ASP A 139 10.44 -5.31 18.27
C ASP A 139 10.03 -5.78 16.88
N PHE A 140 10.76 -6.72 16.36
CA PHE A 140 10.50 -7.30 15.06
C PHE A 140 10.12 -8.77 15.20
N PHE A 141 8.98 -9.15 14.65
CA PHE A 141 8.46 -10.51 14.73
C PHE A 141 8.35 -11.13 13.33
N CYS A 142 8.69 -12.40 13.24
CA CYS A 142 8.36 -13.27 12.13
C CYS A 142 7.46 -14.40 12.64
N PHE A 143 6.22 -14.41 12.19
CA PHE A 143 5.25 -15.45 12.54
C PHE A 143 5.05 -16.41 11.38
N GLU A 144 4.71 -17.66 11.70
CA GLU A 144 4.09 -18.58 10.76
C GLU A 144 2.66 -18.12 10.47
N LEU A 145 2.31 -17.89 9.22
CA LEU A 145 0.99 -17.36 8.82
C LEU A 145 -0.17 -18.26 9.24
N SER A 146 0.04 -19.58 9.21
CA SER A 146 -1.01 -20.57 9.50
C SER A 146 -1.41 -20.60 10.97
N SER A 147 -0.45 -20.46 11.89
CA SER A 147 -0.62 -20.73 13.34
C SER A 147 -0.35 -19.52 14.25
N GLY A 148 0.34 -18.50 13.77
CA GLY A 148 0.81 -17.38 14.60
C GLY A 148 2.01 -17.72 15.49
N LYS A 149 2.63 -18.90 15.30
CA LYS A 149 3.86 -19.27 16.01
C LYS A 149 4.99 -18.31 15.63
N ILE A 150 5.70 -17.76 16.61
CA ILE A 150 6.91 -16.98 16.38
C ILE A 150 8.00 -17.93 15.87
N LEU A 151 8.50 -17.67 14.67
CA LEU A 151 9.62 -18.37 14.06
C LEU A 151 10.94 -17.77 14.50
N TRP A 152 11.02 -16.46 14.56
CA TRP A 152 12.10 -15.68 15.14
C TRP A 152 11.63 -14.26 15.51
N GLN A 153 12.38 -13.60 16.41
CA GLN A 153 12.13 -12.23 16.82
C GLN A 153 13.43 -11.48 17.08
N LYS A 154 13.38 -10.14 17.05
CA LYS A 154 14.49 -9.21 17.26
C LYS A 154 14.07 -8.00 18.08
N GLU A 155 15.01 -7.45 18.87
CA GLU A 155 14.90 -6.16 19.54
C GLU A 155 15.80 -5.16 18.79
N LEU A 156 15.33 -4.59 17.67
CA LEU A 156 16.20 -3.84 16.74
C LEU A 156 16.87 -2.62 17.38
N VAL A 157 16.17 -1.89 18.24
CA VAL A 157 16.76 -0.73 18.95
C VAL A 157 17.95 -1.17 19.81
N LYS A 158 17.79 -2.24 20.55
CA LYS A 158 18.81 -2.77 21.45
C LYS A 158 19.97 -3.44 20.68
N GLU A 159 19.65 -4.28 19.70
CA GLU A 159 20.63 -5.06 18.95
C GLU A 159 21.49 -4.20 18.02
N LEU A 160 20.90 -3.18 17.39
CA LEU A 160 21.60 -2.28 16.47
C LEU A 160 22.12 -1.01 17.13
N GLY A 161 21.59 -0.67 18.32
CA GLY A 161 21.92 0.56 19.04
C GLY A 161 21.43 1.82 18.29
N VAL A 162 20.37 1.70 17.50
CA VAL A 162 19.77 2.81 16.74
C VAL A 162 18.89 3.67 17.64
N THR A 163 18.73 4.95 17.26
CA THR A 163 17.83 5.87 17.97
C THR A 163 16.39 5.62 17.57
N LEU A 164 15.52 5.45 18.56
CA LEU A 164 14.07 5.32 18.34
C LEU A 164 13.49 6.64 17.79
N PRO A 165 12.70 6.62 16.71
CA PRO A 165 12.01 7.80 16.21
C PRO A 165 11.01 8.38 17.23
N ASP A 166 10.78 9.69 17.19
CA ASP A 166 9.91 10.42 18.14
C ASP A 166 8.50 9.86 18.25
N TRP A 167 7.95 9.30 17.16
CA TRP A 167 6.64 8.63 17.10
C TRP A 167 6.75 7.11 16.97
N GLY A 168 7.95 6.54 17.24
CA GLY A 168 8.22 5.13 17.02
C GLY A 168 8.41 4.76 15.54
N PHE A 169 8.75 3.52 15.24
CA PHE A 169 8.83 3.04 13.87
C PHE A 169 7.42 2.92 13.27
N ALA A 170 7.26 3.39 12.04
CA ALA A 170 5.99 3.37 11.31
C ALA A 170 6.12 2.75 9.90
N SER A 171 7.35 2.45 9.46
CA SER A 171 7.58 1.81 8.17
C SER A 171 7.13 0.35 8.17
N SER A 172 6.69 -0.11 7.02
CA SER A 172 6.33 -1.51 6.80
C SER A 172 7.55 -2.31 6.34
N PRO A 173 7.72 -3.58 6.74
CA PRO A 173 8.76 -4.44 6.20
C PRO A 173 8.61 -4.65 4.71
N LEU A 174 9.66 -4.37 3.94
CA LEU A 174 9.73 -4.62 2.51
C LEU A 174 10.48 -5.91 2.24
N VAL A 175 9.87 -6.84 1.51
CA VAL A 175 10.54 -8.08 1.07
C VAL A 175 11.16 -7.88 -0.31
N GLU A 176 12.48 -8.08 -0.41
CA GLU A 176 13.23 -8.07 -1.67
C GLU A 176 14.11 -9.32 -1.76
N GLY A 177 13.66 -10.29 -2.53
CA GLY A 177 14.32 -11.60 -2.61
C GLY A 177 14.36 -12.29 -1.25
N ASN A 178 15.57 -12.55 -0.72
CA ASN A 178 15.76 -13.15 0.60
C ASN A 178 15.96 -12.11 1.72
N LEU A 179 15.74 -10.83 1.43
CA LEU A 179 15.98 -9.74 2.38
C LEU A 179 14.66 -9.11 2.85
N LEU A 180 14.67 -8.66 4.09
CA LEU A 180 13.70 -7.73 4.67
C LEU A 180 14.38 -6.38 4.79
N ILE A 181 13.92 -5.39 4.05
CA ILE A 181 14.43 -4.02 4.10
C ILE A 181 13.54 -3.19 5.02
N LEU A 182 14.17 -2.50 5.96
CA LEU A 182 13.51 -1.69 6.98
C LEU A 182 14.05 -0.27 6.94
N ASN A 183 13.18 0.72 7.14
CA ASN A 183 13.62 2.09 7.41
C ASN A 183 14.00 2.19 8.91
N VAL A 184 15.17 1.65 9.23
CA VAL A 184 15.77 1.59 10.58
C VAL A 184 17.22 2.03 10.47
N GLY A 185 17.66 3.00 11.27
CA GLY A 185 18.92 3.71 11.08
C GLY A 185 18.84 4.81 10.01
N GLY A 186 19.89 5.56 9.77
CA GLY A 186 19.90 6.75 8.92
C GLY A 186 19.79 6.48 7.42
N ALA A 187 19.97 5.23 6.96
CA ALA A 187 19.80 4.85 5.55
C ALA A 187 19.32 3.39 5.41
N GLY A 188 18.59 2.88 6.40
CA GLY A 188 17.98 1.56 6.38
C GLY A 188 18.84 0.42 6.94
N THR A 189 18.17 -0.71 7.09
CA THR A 189 18.72 -1.99 7.56
C THR A 189 18.12 -3.13 6.76
N ALA A 190 18.90 -4.16 6.43
CA ALA A 190 18.42 -5.39 5.84
C ALA A 190 18.67 -6.58 6.74
N LEU A 191 17.64 -7.42 6.88
CA LEU A 191 17.71 -8.69 7.57
C LEU A 191 17.54 -9.83 6.57
N ASP A 192 18.16 -10.97 6.85
CA ASP A 192 17.81 -12.23 6.20
C ASP A 192 16.38 -12.62 6.60
N ARG A 193 15.53 -12.84 5.64
CA ARG A 193 14.09 -13.10 5.83
C ARG A 193 13.81 -14.39 6.61
N GLU A 194 14.68 -15.40 6.45
CA GLU A 194 14.47 -16.71 7.05
C GLU A 194 14.93 -16.75 8.52
N THR A 195 15.99 -16.02 8.85
CA THR A 195 16.68 -16.13 10.14
C THR A 195 16.63 -14.87 10.99
N GLY A 196 16.27 -13.72 10.42
CA GLY A 196 16.35 -12.41 11.07
C GLY A 196 17.79 -11.89 11.25
N LYS A 197 18.81 -12.59 10.71
CA LYS A 197 20.21 -12.13 10.79
C LYS A 197 20.37 -10.82 10.04
N VAL A 198 21.07 -9.86 10.66
CA VAL A 198 21.44 -8.61 9.98
C VAL A 198 22.42 -8.90 8.85
N ILE A 199 22.08 -8.51 7.64
CA ILE A 199 22.91 -8.63 6.43
C ILE A 199 23.72 -7.35 6.24
N TRP A 200 23.03 -6.20 6.31
CA TRP A 200 23.66 -4.90 6.36
C TRP A 200 22.82 -3.93 7.19
N THR A 201 23.46 -2.93 7.75
CA THR A 201 22.83 -1.80 8.43
C THR A 201 23.60 -0.55 8.13
N SER A 202 22.93 0.59 8.17
CA SER A 202 23.55 1.89 8.05
C SER A 202 24.12 2.36 9.41
N ASP A 203 24.14 3.67 9.63
CA ASP A 203 24.50 4.28 10.90
C ASP A 203 23.41 4.10 11.98
N LYS A 204 23.64 4.66 13.17
CA LYS A 204 22.73 4.60 14.33
C LYS A 204 21.77 5.77 14.40
N GLU A 205 21.71 6.61 13.36
CA GLU A 205 20.85 7.77 13.35
C GLU A 205 19.36 7.40 13.37
N MET A 206 18.56 8.35 13.79
CA MET A 206 17.12 8.19 13.86
C MET A 206 16.53 8.04 12.45
N ALA A 207 15.75 7.00 12.26
CA ALA A 207 14.96 6.79 11.04
C ALA A 207 13.81 7.79 10.91
N ALA A 208 13.18 7.85 9.72
CA ALA A 208 11.87 8.46 9.52
C ALA A 208 10.77 7.38 9.49
N TYR A 209 9.60 7.72 8.95
CA TYR A 209 8.36 6.94 9.09
C TYR A 209 7.92 6.26 7.82
N ALA A 210 8.47 6.69 6.66
CA ALA A 210 8.08 6.18 5.36
C ALA A 210 8.55 4.75 5.11
N THR A 211 7.73 3.94 4.47
CA THR A 211 8.14 2.63 3.97
C THR A 211 9.09 2.78 2.78
N ALA A 212 10.16 1.98 2.74
CA ALA A 212 11.09 1.92 1.62
C ALA A 212 10.39 1.43 0.34
N VAL A 213 10.75 1.99 -0.81
CA VAL A 213 10.14 1.64 -2.11
C VAL A 213 11.21 1.14 -3.07
N PRO A 214 11.04 -0.07 -3.64
CA PRO A 214 12.04 -0.65 -4.52
C PRO A 214 11.98 -0.08 -5.94
N PHE A 215 13.14 0.01 -6.59
CA PHE A 215 13.28 0.40 -7.99
C PHE A 215 14.58 -0.14 -8.61
N ASN A 216 14.67 -0.10 -9.94
CA ASN A 216 15.91 -0.44 -10.64
C ASN A 216 16.62 0.84 -11.07
N LEU A 217 17.80 1.06 -10.53
CA LEU A 217 18.67 2.17 -10.87
C LEU A 217 19.32 1.93 -12.23
N GLY A 218 19.07 2.81 -13.19
CA GLY A 218 19.55 2.60 -14.57
C GLY A 218 18.58 1.83 -15.48
N GLY A 219 17.31 1.69 -15.09
CA GLY A 219 16.28 1.03 -15.88
C GLY A 219 16.05 -0.44 -15.52
N PRO A 220 15.27 -1.20 -16.31
CA PRO A 220 14.81 -2.55 -15.94
C PRO A 220 15.93 -3.54 -15.62
N GLU A 221 17.05 -3.48 -16.33
CA GLU A 221 18.24 -4.34 -16.15
C GLU A 221 19.27 -3.71 -15.20
N GLY A 222 18.92 -2.62 -14.56
CA GLY A 222 19.84 -1.87 -13.68
C GLY A 222 19.96 -2.49 -12.29
N VAL A 223 20.74 -1.81 -11.44
CA VAL A 223 20.98 -2.26 -10.07
C VAL A 223 19.70 -2.14 -9.24
N ARG A 224 19.30 -3.22 -8.56
CA ARG A 224 18.15 -3.22 -7.66
C ARG A 224 18.44 -2.36 -6.43
N CYS A 225 17.69 -1.30 -6.27
CA CYS A 225 17.80 -0.33 -5.19
C CYS A 225 16.46 -0.15 -4.46
N VAL A 226 16.53 0.47 -3.30
CA VAL A 226 15.38 0.99 -2.56
C VAL A 226 15.55 2.48 -2.34
N ALA A 227 14.47 3.23 -2.52
CA ALA A 227 14.39 4.62 -2.08
C ALA A 227 13.93 4.64 -0.63
N ILE A 228 14.77 5.12 0.27
CA ILE A 228 14.47 5.28 1.68
C ILE A 228 14.32 6.76 1.97
N PHE A 229 13.12 7.16 2.37
CA PHE A 229 12.84 8.52 2.77
C PHE A 229 13.16 8.66 4.26
N THR A 230 14.34 9.17 4.54
CA THR A 230 14.88 9.30 5.88
C THR A 230 14.40 10.60 6.53
N ARG A 231 14.91 10.91 7.71
CA ARG A 231 14.52 12.08 8.49
C ARG A 231 14.74 13.42 7.74
N ARG A 232 15.84 13.54 6.96
CA ARG A 232 16.25 14.80 6.31
C ARG A 232 16.64 14.67 4.86
N GLU A 233 16.53 13.48 4.30
CA GLU A 233 16.94 13.20 2.93
C GLU A 233 16.17 12.00 2.35
N CYS A 234 16.21 11.87 1.04
CA CYS A 234 15.90 10.61 0.38
C CYS A 234 17.19 9.98 -0.09
N VAL A 235 17.37 8.70 0.16
CA VAL A 235 18.56 7.94 -0.22
C VAL A 235 18.19 6.77 -1.10
N ALA A 236 18.97 6.55 -2.17
CA ALA A 236 18.93 5.30 -2.91
C ALA A 236 20.00 4.35 -2.38
N VAL A 237 19.57 3.16 -1.98
CA VAL A 237 20.44 2.15 -1.38
C VAL A 237 20.35 0.86 -2.18
N GLU A 238 21.49 0.25 -2.53
CA GLU A 238 21.50 -1.07 -3.16
C GLU A 238 20.94 -2.13 -2.22
N VAL A 239 19.99 -2.90 -2.70
CA VAL A 239 19.34 -3.97 -1.92
C VAL A 239 20.34 -5.00 -1.41
N ALA A 240 21.26 -5.44 -2.27
CA ALA A 240 22.15 -6.56 -1.96
C ALA A 240 23.15 -6.26 -0.82
N GLY A 241 23.71 -5.06 -0.75
CA GLY A 241 24.81 -4.76 0.17
C GLY A 241 24.70 -3.45 0.92
N GLY A 242 23.58 -2.75 0.84
CA GLY A 242 23.39 -1.50 1.59
C GLY A 242 24.22 -0.32 1.07
N LYS A 243 24.85 -0.43 -0.11
CA LYS A 243 25.65 0.67 -0.66
C LYS A 243 24.76 1.83 -1.08
N VAL A 244 25.00 3.02 -0.52
CA VAL A 244 24.31 4.23 -0.92
C VAL A 244 24.80 4.67 -2.31
N ARG A 245 23.85 4.87 -3.22
CA ARG A 245 24.11 5.31 -4.62
C ARG A 245 24.03 6.82 -4.75
N TRP A 246 23.02 7.42 -4.12
CA TRP A 246 22.88 8.88 -4.06
C TRP A 246 22.10 9.28 -2.80
N ARG A 247 22.23 10.55 -2.41
CA ARG A 247 21.48 11.22 -1.34
C ARG A 247 20.97 12.55 -1.85
N GLN A 248 19.71 12.85 -1.58
CA GLN A 248 19.09 14.13 -1.86
C GLN A 248 18.48 14.71 -0.59
N LYS A 249 18.95 15.88 -0.19
CA LYS A 249 18.41 16.58 0.98
C LYS A 249 16.93 16.91 0.80
N PHE A 250 16.14 16.57 1.82
CA PHE A 250 14.73 16.91 1.93
C PHE A 250 14.37 17.05 3.40
N VAL A 251 14.00 18.26 3.82
CA VAL A 251 13.71 18.56 5.23
C VAL A 251 12.26 19.00 5.35
N SER A 252 11.50 18.31 6.17
CA SER A 252 10.14 18.68 6.54
C SER A 252 10.09 19.27 7.94
N ASN A 253 8.98 19.93 8.28
CA ASN A 253 8.74 20.40 9.62
C ASN A 253 8.66 19.20 10.58
N TYR A 254 9.33 19.28 11.70
CA TYR A 254 9.42 18.21 12.71
C TYR A 254 10.07 16.92 12.22
N ASP A 255 10.78 16.96 11.08
CA ASP A 255 11.42 15.80 10.46
C ASP A 255 10.43 14.62 10.19
N THR A 256 9.16 14.94 9.87
CA THR A 256 8.07 13.97 9.68
C THR A 256 7.92 13.52 8.22
N ASN A 257 8.93 12.87 7.68
CA ASN A 257 8.89 12.26 6.36
C ASN A 257 8.18 10.90 6.44
N ALA A 258 6.84 10.90 6.26
CA ALA A 258 5.99 9.73 6.48
C ALA A 258 5.36 9.16 5.19
N GLY A 259 5.11 9.98 4.18
CA GLY A 259 4.60 9.51 2.89
C GLY A 259 5.65 8.71 2.14
N ALA A 260 5.34 7.48 1.76
CA ALA A 260 6.26 6.68 0.95
C ALA A 260 6.57 7.35 -0.40
N PRO A 261 7.80 7.26 -0.91
CA PRO A 261 8.12 7.74 -2.25
C PRO A 261 7.20 7.13 -3.31
N VAL A 262 6.77 7.92 -4.29
CA VAL A 262 6.04 7.41 -5.46
C VAL A 262 7.00 7.37 -6.63
N ILE A 263 7.26 6.19 -7.16
CA ILE A 263 8.22 5.98 -8.26
C ILE A 263 7.47 5.61 -9.53
N HIS A 264 7.73 6.32 -10.61
CA HIS A 264 7.14 6.04 -11.91
C HIS A 264 8.03 6.60 -13.01
N ASP A 265 8.23 5.83 -14.08
CA ASP A 265 8.93 6.22 -15.29
C ASP A 265 10.27 6.95 -15.04
N GLY A 266 11.14 6.32 -14.23
CA GLY A 266 12.48 6.81 -13.93
C GLY A 266 12.54 8.07 -13.06
N THR A 267 11.42 8.50 -12.50
CA THR A 267 11.33 9.65 -11.59
C THR A 267 10.66 9.27 -10.27
N LEU A 268 10.86 10.11 -9.26
CA LEU A 268 10.49 9.84 -7.88
C LEU A 268 9.89 11.11 -7.26
N PHE A 269 8.60 11.01 -6.89
CA PHE A 269 7.89 12.07 -6.19
C PHE A 269 8.03 11.91 -4.68
N LEU A 270 8.41 12.99 -4.00
CA LEU A 270 8.46 13.11 -2.55
C LEU A 270 7.60 14.28 -2.09
N SER A 271 6.96 14.11 -0.94
CA SER A 271 6.28 15.18 -0.22
C SER A 271 6.18 14.82 1.26
N ALA A 272 6.02 15.82 2.12
CA ALA A 272 5.87 15.58 3.56
C ALA A 272 5.03 16.66 4.23
N TYR A 273 4.87 16.56 5.54
CA TYR A 273 4.15 17.54 6.34
C TYR A 273 4.68 18.94 6.09
N ASN A 274 3.78 19.83 5.64
CA ASN A 274 4.02 21.25 5.39
C ASN A 274 5.06 21.57 4.29
N VAL A 275 5.51 20.57 3.52
CA VAL A 275 6.43 20.74 2.40
C VAL A 275 5.78 20.30 1.10
N PRO A 276 5.68 21.19 0.09
CA PRO A 276 5.21 20.82 -1.24
C PRO A 276 6.02 19.69 -1.85
N GLY A 277 5.37 18.94 -2.74
CA GLY A 277 6.04 17.87 -3.45
C GLY A 277 7.20 18.33 -4.34
N VAL A 278 8.20 17.47 -4.46
CA VAL A 278 9.32 17.60 -5.38
C VAL A 278 9.42 16.35 -6.25
N MET A 279 9.92 16.52 -7.46
CA MET A 279 10.23 15.41 -8.36
C MET A 279 11.74 15.27 -8.50
N LEU A 280 12.24 14.05 -8.32
CA LEU A 280 13.66 13.71 -8.46
C LEU A 280 13.86 12.74 -9.62
N ASN A 281 15.01 12.80 -10.27
CA ASN A 281 15.48 11.74 -11.16
C ASN A 281 15.88 10.53 -10.30
N ALA A 282 15.33 9.37 -10.60
CA ALA A 282 15.66 8.15 -9.85
C ALA A 282 17.12 7.69 -10.07
N ALA A 283 17.73 8.11 -11.17
CA ALA A 283 19.09 7.72 -11.53
C ALA A 283 20.17 8.32 -10.61
N ASP A 284 20.00 9.56 -10.17
CA ASP A 284 21.02 10.32 -9.44
C ASP A 284 20.48 11.16 -8.27
N GLY A 285 19.16 11.16 -8.06
CA GLY A 285 18.50 11.92 -7.00
C GLY A 285 18.38 13.42 -7.27
N THR A 286 18.79 13.91 -8.44
CA THR A 286 18.73 15.34 -8.76
C THR A 286 17.29 15.80 -8.97
N PRO A 287 16.92 17.03 -8.52
CA PRO A 287 15.59 17.57 -8.80
C PRO A 287 15.34 17.75 -10.31
N VAL A 288 14.12 17.39 -10.74
CA VAL A 288 13.68 17.58 -12.14
C VAL A 288 13.42 19.07 -12.38
N SER A 289 14.17 19.65 -13.32
CA SER A 289 14.04 21.09 -13.66
C SER A 289 12.66 21.41 -14.21
N GLY A 290 12.08 22.54 -13.76
CA GLY A 290 10.77 23.02 -14.21
C GLY A 290 9.57 22.26 -13.64
N TRP A 291 9.78 21.21 -12.87
CA TRP A 291 8.69 20.52 -12.17
C TRP A 291 8.31 21.26 -10.89
N ALA A 292 7.03 21.57 -10.69
CA ALA A 292 6.57 22.27 -9.51
C ALA A 292 5.11 21.94 -9.14
N THR A 293 4.84 21.89 -7.86
CA THR A 293 3.47 21.71 -7.34
C THR A 293 3.30 22.44 -6.01
N THR A 294 2.05 22.77 -5.65
CA THR A 294 1.67 23.20 -4.29
C THR A 294 1.13 22.07 -3.45
N THR A 295 1.03 20.86 -4.00
CA THR A 295 0.46 19.71 -3.33
C THR A 295 1.38 19.22 -2.21
N ARG A 296 0.81 18.99 -1.03
CA ARG A 296 1.48 18.48 0.17
C ARG A 296 0.84 17.16 0.55
N VAL A 297 1.60 16.09 0.48
CA VAL A 297 1.15 14.74 0.85
C VAL A 297 1.78 14.37 2.18
N HIS A 298 0.98 14.14 3.22
CA HIS A 298 1.51 13.88 4.56
C HIS A 298 1.80 12.39 4.79
N PHE A 299 0.78 11.51 4.71
CA PHE A 299 0.92 10.10 5.04
C PHE A 299 0.73 9.18 3.83
N ASN A 300 -0.36 9.40 3.10
CA ASN A 300 -0.84 8.48 2.09
C ASN A 300 -0.27 8.86 0.73
N ALA A 301 0.78 8.15 0.32
CA ALA A 301 1.32 8.28 -1.02
C ALA A 301 0.21 8.05 -2.07
N GLY A 302 0.21 8.86 -3.11
CA GLY A 302 -0.75 8.76 -4.21
C GLY A 302 -0.48 7.56 -5.12
N VAL A 303 -1.29 7.45 -6.18
CA VAL A 303 -1.13 6.46 -7.25
C VAL A 303 -0.93 7.17 -8.59
N VAL A 304 -0.13 6.59 -9.48
CA VAL A 304 0.09 7.16 -10.83
C VAL A 304 -0.63 6.30 -11.87
N ILE A 305 -1.56 6.91 -12.60
CA ILE A 305 -2.33 6.26 -13.67
C ILE A 305 -2.29 7.16 -14.90
N GLY A 306 -1.94 6.59 -16.04
CA GLY A 306 -1.92 7.31 -17.32
C GLY A 306 -1.08 8.60 -17.30
N GLY A 307 0.06 8.58 -16.59
CA GLY A 307 0.94 9.74 -16.47
C GLY A 307 0.40 10.86 -15.56
N HIS A 308 -0.53 10.55 -14.67
CA HIS A 308 -1.07 11.50 -13.70
C HIS A 308 -1.02 10.93 -12.26
N LEU A 309 -0.60 11.75 -11.31
CA LEU A 309 -0.60 11.43 -9.88
C LEU A 309 -1.93 11.84 -9.28
N PHE A 310 -2.62 10.86 -8.69
CA PHE A 310 -3.79 11.10 -7.84
C PHE A 310 -3.36 11.00 -6.39
N ALA A 311 -3.44 12.09 -5.64
CA ALA A 311 -2.98 12.15 -4.25
C ALA A 311 -3.80 13.13 -3.42
N PHE A 312 -3.85 12.91 -2.11
CA PHE A 312 -4.46 13.85 -1.18
C PHE A 312 -3.49 14.99 -0.85
N HIS A 313 -3.87 16.21 -1.21
CA HIS A 313 -3.32 17.43 -0.64
C HIS A 313 -3.94 17.62 0.74
N ALA A 314 -3.27 17.09 1.77
CA ALA A 314 -3.83 17.05 3.09
C ALA A 314 -2.73 17.05 4.16
N GLN A 315 -3.05 17.62 5.30
CA GLN A 315 -2.18 17.64 6.47
C GLN A 315 -3.03 17.29 7.71
N ALA A 316 -2.51 16.43 8.57
CA ALA A 316 -3.17 16.10 9.82
C ALA A 316 -3.49 17.38 10.62
N GLY A 317 -4.69 17.47 11.16
CA GLY A 317 -5.16 18.61 11.94
C GLY A 317 -5.51 19.86 11.13
N LYS A 318 -5.54 19.77 9.78
CA LYS A 318 -5.99 20.85 8.90
C LYS A 318 -7.28 20.46 8.18
N PRO A 319 -8.28 21.35 8.08
CA PRO A 319 -9.59 21.03 7.48
C PRO A 319 -9.61 21.07 5.94
N ASP A 320 -8.53 21.45 5.30
CA ASP A 320 -8.43 21.77 3.87
C ASP A 320 -8.02 20.59 2.97
N GLY A 321 -8.26 19.35 3.42
CA GLY A 321 -7.92 18.16 2.64
C GLY A 321 -8.66 18.10 1.29
N GLU A 322 -7.92 17.87 0.22
CA GLU A 322 -8.42 17.77 -1.16
C GLU A 322 -7.79 16.57 -1.86
N LEU A 323 -8.58 15.81 -2.62
CA LEU A 323 -8.03 14.90 -3.61
C LEU A 323 -7.64 15.68 -4.85
N ARG A 324 -6.43 15.51 -5.34
CA ARG A 324 -5.91 16.19 -6.54
C ARG A 324 -5.45 15.20 -7.59
N CYS A 325 -5.64 15.59 -8.86
CA CYS A 325 -4.99 15.00 -10.01
C CYS A 325 -3.89 15.95 -10.48
N LEU A 326 -2.66 15.46 -10.56
CA LEU A 326 -1.52 16.23 -11.03
C LEU A 326 -0.94 15.58 -12.28
N ASP A 327 -0.51 16.42 -13.22
CA ASP A 327 0.30 15.97 -14.35
C ASP A 327 1.67 15.49 -13.82
N TRP A 328 2.04 14.25 -14.12
CA TRP A 328 3.27 13.66 -13.60
C TRP A 328 4.54 14.37 -14.11
N LYS A 329 4.54 14.85 -15.34
CA LYS A 329 5.70 15.44 -15.98
C LYS A 329 5.96 16.89 -15.54
N THR A 330 4.91 17.61 -15.14
CA THR A 330 5.01 19.05 -14.83
C THR A 330 4.69 19.42 -13.40
N GLY A 331 3.97 18.57 -12.67
CA GLY A 331 3.44 18.86 -11.32
C GLY A 331 2.17 19.71 -11.32
N ALA A 332 1.69 20.12 -12.50
CA ALA A 332 0.50 20.97 -12.62
C ALA A 332 -0.77 20.26 -12.15
N THR A 333 -1.55 20.92 -11.31
CA THR A 333 -2.85 20.40 -10.88
C THR A 333 -3.87 20.49 -12.02
N LYS A 334 -4.43 19.36 -12.42
CA LYS A 334 -5.51 19.26 -13.42
C LYS A 334 -6.85 19.59 -12.80
N TRP A 335 -7.13 19.01 -11.64
CA TRP A 335 -8.31 19.28 -10.83
C TRP A 335 -8.06 19.01 -9.35
N ALA A 336 -8.94 19.57 -8.49
CA ALA A 336 -8.98 19.32 -7.05
C ALA A 336 -10.43 19.10 -6.60
N ALA A 337 -10.64 18.12 -5.71
CA ALA A 337 -11.93 17.77 -5.16
C ALA A 337 -11.92 17.85 -3.65
N LYS A 338 -12.83 18.65 -3.07
CA LYS A 338 -13.04 18.85 -1.63
C LYS A 338 -14.05 17.85 -1.06
N GLY A 339 -14.16 17.84 0.27
CA GLY A 339 -15.18 17.08 1.01
C GLY A 339 -14.77 15.68 1.41
N LEU A 340 -13.56 15.23 1.05
CA LEU A 340 -13.02 13.93 1.43
C LEU A 340 -12.09 13.99 2.66
N GLY A 341 -11.69 15.19 3.09
CA GLY A 341 -10.77 15.40 4.22
C GLY A 341 -9.37 14.82 3.97
N VAL A 342 -8.68 14.41 5.03
CA VAL A 342 -7.41 13.67 4.97
C VAL A 342 -7.71 12.22 4.66
N GLY A 343 -8.13 11.94 3.43
CA GLY A 343 -8.47 10.60 2.98
C GLY A 343 -7.26 9.78 2.52
N SER A 344 -7.55 8.58 2.07
CA SER A 344 -6.56 7.65 1.52
C SER A 344 -7.10 6.96 0.28
N LEU A 345 -6.22 6.43 -0.57
CA LEU A 345 -6.66 5.79 -1.80
C LEU A 345 -5.71 4.69 -2.26
N MET A 346 -6.28 3.75 -2.98
CA MET A 346 -5.62 2.83 -3.90
C MET A 346 -6.31 2.86 -5.25
N ALA A 347 -5.84 2.08 -6.21
CA ALA A 347 -6.47 1.99 -7.52
C ALA A 347 -6.57 0.56 -8.04
N ALA A 348 -7.55 0.32 -8.92
CA ALA A 348 -7.69 -0.93 -9.68
C ALA A 348 -8.55 -0.70 -10.91
N ASP A 349 -8.24 -1.36 -12.03
CA ASP A 349 -9.08 -1.38 -13.23
C ASP A 349 -9.47 0.03 -13.73
N GLY A 350 -8.51 0.96 -13.74
CA GLY A 350 -8.73 2.34 -14.16
C GLY A 350 -9.61 3.18 -13.22
N LYS A 351 -9.82 2.73 -11.99
CA LYS A 351 -10.65 3.38 -10.97
C LYS A 351 -9.86 3.65 -9.70
N LEU A 352 -10.21 4.71 -9.01
CA LEU A 352 -9.74 5.03 -7.67
C LEU A 352 -10.69 4.42 -6.65
N ILE A 353 -10.15 3.79 -5.63
CA ILE A 353 -10.86 3.30 -4.44
C ILE A 353 -10.42 4.18 -3.28
N ILE A 354 -11.30 5.00 -2.80
CA ILE A 354 -11.02 6.08 -1.86
C ILE A 354 -11.75 5.82 -0.55
N LEU A 355 -11.07 5.97 0.56
CA LEU A 355 -11.69 6.07 1.88
C LEU A 355 -11.54 7.52 2.37
N SER A 356 -12.66 8.22 2.51
CA SER A 356 -12.65 9.58 3.05
C SER A 356 -12.26 9.58 4.53
N GLU A 357 -11.80 10.70 5.06
CA GLU A 357 -11.45 10.84 6.48
C GLU A 357 -12.59 10.44 7.43
N LYS A 358 -13.84 10.59 6.99
CA LYS A 358 -15.04 10.28 7.78
C LYS A 358 -15.62 8.87 7.50
N GLY A 359 -14.91 8.03 6.73
CA GLY A 359 -15.28 6.63 6.51
C GLY A 359 -16.28 6.40 5.37
N GLU A 360 -16.43 7.35 4.46
CA GLU A 360 -17.15 7.12 3.23
C GLU A 360 -16.22 6.40 2.22
N LEU A 361 -16.63 5.23 1.74
CA LEU A 361 -15.99 4.51 0.65
C LEU A 361 -16.50 5.08 -0.68
N VAL A 362 -15.59 5.57 -1.50
CA VAL A 362 -15.89 6.16 -2.80
C VAL A 362 -15.13 5.39 -3.89
N VAL A 363 -15.82 4.96 -4.91
CA VAL A 363 -15.22 4.48 -6.16
C VAL A 363 -15.37 5.58 -7.19
N ALA A 364 -14.27 6.00 -7.82
CA ALA A 364 -14.28 7.02 -8.84
C ALA A 364 -13.51 6.59 -10.09
N ALA A 365 -13.88 7.09 -11.26
CA ALA A 365 -13.04 6.92 -12.44
C ALA A 365 -11.70 7.63 -12.23
N ALA A 366 -10.59 7.04 -12.69
CA ALA A 366 -9.29 7.71 -12.74
C ALA A 366 -9.26 8.72 -13.91
N SER A 367 -10.16 9.71 -13.86
CA SER A 367 -10.30 10.75 -14.88
C SER A 367 -9.28 11.86 -14.66
N VAL A 368 -8.70 12.36 -15.75
CA VAL A 368 -7.75 13.49 -15.73
C VAL A 368 -8.43 14.85 -15.89
N THR A 369 -9.72 14.87 -16.24
CA THR A 369 -10.47 16.09 -16.49
C THR A 369 -11.28 16.57 -15.29
N GLU A 370 -11.78 15.62 -14.47
CA GLU A 370 -12.62 15.92 -13.32
C GLU A 370 -12.64 14.78 -12.30
N PHE A 371 -13.02 15.05 -11.07
CA PHE A 371 -13.36 14.04 -10.08
C PHE A 371 -14.74 13.47 -10.40
N LYS A 372 -14.80 12.20 -10.84
CA LYS A 372 -16.02 11.52 -11.28
C LYS A 372 -16.35 10.30 -10.42
N PRO A 373 -17.08 10.46 -9.30
CA PRO A 373 -17.55 9.34 -8.50
C PRO A 373 -18.51 8.44 -9.29
N LEU A 374 -18.32 7.14 -9.15
CA LEU A 374 -19.18 6.09 -9.71
C LEU A 374 -20.10 5.49 -8.65
N ALA A 375 -19.59 5.36 -7.42
CA ALA A 375 -20.35 4.90 -6.28
C ALA A 375 -19.83 5.53 -4.98
N ARG A 376 -20.70 5.70 -3.99
CA ARG A 376 -20.38 6.24 -2.66
C ARG A 376 -21.23 5.54 -1.61
N ALA A 377 -20.62 5.18 -0.46
CA ALA A 377 -21.33 4.60 0.68
C ALA A 377 -20.61 4.88 1.98
N GLN A 378 -21.34 5.21 3.04
CA GLN A 378 -20.80 5.29 4.39
C GLN A 378 -20.58 3.86 4.92
N VAL A 379 -19.34 3.44 5.10
CA VAL A 379 -18.98 2.08 5.56
C VAL A 379 -18.42 2.05 6.98
N LEU A 380 -17.82 3.15 7.42
CA LEU A 380 -17.22 3.34 8.74
C LEU A 380 -17.59 4.73 9.29
N GLY A 381 -17.36 4.94 10.57
CA GLY A 381 -17.38 6.25 11.22
C GLY A 381 -16.01 6.64 11.76
N GLY A 382 -15.91 7.85 12.31
CA GLY A 382 -14.67 8.34 12.92
C GLY A 382 -13.57 8.66 11.92
N LYS A 383 -12.32 8.73 12.41
CA LYS A 383 -11.14 9.09 11.62
C LYS A 383 -10.64 7.89 10.81
N CYS A 384 -10.57 8.01 9.49
CA CYS A 384 -10.13 6.97 8.57
C CYS A 384 -8.93 7.46 7.74
N TRP A 385 -7.71 7.16 8.20
CA TRP A 385 -6.46 7.50 7.50
C TRP A 385 -5.77 6.29 6.88
N ALA A 386 -6.17 5.07 7.26
CA ALA A 386 -5.64 3.84 6.68
C ALA A 386 -6.14 3.66 5.23
N THR A 387 -5.25 3.24 4.35
CA THR A 387 -5.59 2.99 2.95
C THR A 387 -6.58 1.81 2.83
N PRO A 388 -7.67 1.94 2.07
CA PRO A 388 -8.53 0.81 1.75
C PRO A 388 -7.75 -0.24 0.95
N VAL A 389 -8.16 -1.50 1.03
CA VAL A 389 -7.50 -2.62 0.32
C VAL A 389 -8.53 -3.37 -0.51
N LEU A 390 -8.31 -3.45 -1.82
CA LEU A 390 -9.01 -4.38 -2.70
C LEU A 390 -8.18 -5.66 -2.83
N ALA A 391 -8.76 -6.77 -2.40
CA ALA A 391 -8.16 -8.08 -2.53
C ALA A 391 -9.24 -9.16 -2.66
N ASN A 392 -9.08 -10.04 -3.64
CA ASN A 392 -9.94 -11.22 -3.84
C ASN A 392 -11.43 -10.87 -3.97
N GLY A 393 -11.76 -9.79 -4.70
CA GLY A 393 -13.13 -9.32 -4.94
C GLY A 393 -13.77 -8.66 -3.72
N ARG A 394 -12.98 -8.22 -2.74
CA ARG A 394 -13.46 -7.55 -1.52
C ARG A 394 -12.68 -6.30 -1.22
N ILE A 395 -13.36 -5.31 -0.67
CA ILE A 395 -12.72 -4.10 -0.15
C ILE A 395 -12.74 -4.16 1.38
N TYR A 396 -11.58 -3.92 1.96
CA TYR A 396 -11.36 -3.86 3.39
C TYR A 396 -11.05 -2.42 3.79
N CYS A 397 -11.75 -1.92 4.79
CA CYS A 397 -11.55 -0.58 5.33
C CYS A 397 -11.42 -0.64 6.84
N ARG A 398 -10.65 0.30 7.44
CA ARG A 398 -10.58 0.47 8.88
C ARG A 398 -10.56 1.94 9.27
N ASN A 399 -11.04 2.23 10.49
CA ASN A 399 -10.88 3.54 11.13
C ASN A 399 -9.77 3.51 12.20
N ALA A 400 -9.44 4.66 12.77
CA ALA A 400 -8.44 4.80 13.82
C ALA A 400 -8.85 4.08 15.11
N ALA A 401 -10.14 4.02 15.45
CA ALA A 401 -10.64 3.32 16.63
C ALA A 401 -10.47 1.80 16.55
N GLY A 402 -10.18 1.28 15.34
CA GLY A 402 -9.95 -0.13 15.09
C GLY A 402 -11.17 -0.89 14.60
N ASP A 403 -12.25 -0.20 14.21
CA ASP A 403 -13.33 -0.87 13.49
C ASP A 403 -12.86 -1.23 12.10
N LEU A 404 -13.04 -2.49 11.72
CA LEU A 404 -12.67 -3.06 10.44
C LEU A 404 -13.93 -3.58 9.75
N VAL A 405 -14.11 -3.27 8.48
CA VAL A 405 -15.20 -3.74 7.64
C VAL A 405 -14.68 -4.35 6.35
N CYS A 406 -15.21 -5.51 6.00
CA CYS A 406 -15.02 -6.19 4.73
C CYS A 406 -16.31 -6.12 3.92
N VAL A 407 -16.26 -5.59 2.71
CA VAL A 407 -17.41 -5.49 1.81
C VAL A 407 -17.17 -6.29 0.53
N GLU A 408 -18.23 -6.91 -0.01
CA GLU A 408 -18.18 -7.71 -1.23
C GLU A 408 -18.30 -6.80 -2.46
N VAL A 409 -17.39 -6.97 -3.41
CA VAL A 409 -17.41 -6.28 -4.69
C VAL A 409 -17.14 -7.23 -5.88
N SER A 410 -17.18 -8.53 -5.66
CA SER A 410 -17.10 -9.51 -6.76
C SER A 410 -18.40 -9.54 -7.57
N THR A 411 -18.29 -9.82 -8.86
CA THR A 411 -19.46 -10.00 -9.75
C THR A 411 -20.18 -11.33 -9.50
N THR A 412 -19.52 -12.29 -8.90
CA THR A 412 -20.09 -13.60 -8.57
C THR A 412 -20.76 -13.50 -7.20
N VAL A 413 -22.08 -13.35 -7.19
CA VAL A 413 -22.87 -13.66 -5.98
C VAL A 413 -22.59 -15.14 -5.67
N ARG A 414 -21.70 -15.41 -4.73
CA ARG A 414 -21.56 -16.78 -4.22
C ARG A 414 -22.91 -17.14 -3.62
N ALA A 415 -23.60 -18.08 -4.26
CA ALA A 415 -24.80 -18.67 -3.67
C ALA A 415 -24.46 -19.10 -2.24
N LYS A 416 -25.29 -18.66 -1.29
CA LYS A 416 -25.17 -19.01 0.14
C LYS A 416 -25.42 -20.48 0.34
#